data_01e92612628e185482a93368fdd49947
#
_entry.id   01e92612628e185482a93368fdd49947
#
_cell.length_a   1.000
_cell.length_b   1.000
_cell.length_c   1.000
_cell.angle_alpha   90.00
_cell.angle_beta   90.00
_cell.angle_gamma   90.00
#
_symmetry.space_group_name_H-M   'P 1'
#
loop_
_entity.id
_entity.type
_entity.pdbx_description
1 polymer ?
#
loop_
_entity_poly.entity_id
_entity_poly.type
_entity_poly.pdbx_seq_one_letter_code
_entity_poly.pdbx_strand_id
1 'polypeptide(L)'
;MKLRKEFDSIGSINVPSDKYWGASTQRSKKFFNIGKILVNISIIKSIAIIKRSAALVHYKEKQINKKITNAIIKTSEEVINGKLDENFYFVKIWHLAPVSF
;
A
#
# COMPACT_ATOMS: atom_id res chain seq x y z
N MET A 1 -21.66 -5.56 -0.76
CA MET A 1 -20.22 -5.31 -0.88
C MET A 1 -19.54 -6.57 -1.39
N LYS A 2 -18.79 -6.45 -2.47
CA LYS A 2 -18.00 -7.58 -2.95
C LYS A 2 -16.77 -7.77 -2.07
N LEU A 3 -16.47 -9.02 -1.78
CA LEU A 3 -15.29 -9.43 -1.02
C LEU A 3 -14.44 -10.33 -1.89
N ARG A 4 -13.13 -10.20 -1.77
CA ARG A 4 -12.19 -11.15 -2.34
C ARG A 4 -11.48 -11.89 -1.22
N LYS A 5 -11.06 -13.11 -1.50
CA LYS A 5 -10.32 -13.91 -0.53
C LYS A 5 -8.83 -13.66 -0.71
N GLU A 6 -8.16 -13.28 0.36
CA GLU A 6 -6.72 -13.09 0.39
C GLU A 6 -6.10 -14.02 1.43
N PHE A 7 -4.83 -14.35 1.25
CA PHE A 7 -4.13 -15.33 2.08
C PHE A 7 -2.87 -14.73 2.68
N ASP A 8 -2.61 -15.12 3.91
CA ASP A 8 -1.31 -14.88 4.56
C ASP A 8 -0.88 -16.15 5.29
N SER A 9 0.20 -16.09 6.08
CA SER A 9 0.72 -17.26 6.80
C SER A 9 -0.26 -17.83 7.83
N ILE A 10 -1.26 -17.06 8.26
CA ILE A 10 -2.26 -17.47 9.25
C ILE A 10 -3.44 -18.16 8.58
N GLY A 11 -3.71 -17.87 7.31
CA GLY A 11 -4.82 -18.45 6.58
C GLY A 11 -5.50 -17.44 5.66
N SER A 12 -6.75 -17.71 5.32
CA SER A 12 -7.51 -16.84 4.44
C SER A 12 -8.33 -15.82 5.23
N ILE A 13 -8.59 -14.67 4.62
CA ILE A 13 -9.45 -13.63 5.16
C ILE A 13 -10.13 -12.91 3.99
N ASN A 14 -11.36 -12.48 4.21
CA ASN A 14 -12.09 -11.72 3.20
C ASN A 14 -11.70 -10.24 3.26
N VAL A 15 -11.40 -9.66 2.11
CA VAL A 15 -11.00 -8.27 1.95
C VAL A 15 -11.98 -7.59 1.01
N PRO A 16 -12.43 -6.36 1.31
CA PRO A 16 -13.27 -5.61 0.35
C PRO A 16 -12.57 -5.49 -1.00
N SER A 17 -13.29 -5.82 -2.07
CA SER A 17 -12.70 -5.85 -3.42
C SER A 17 -12.27 -4.49 -3.94
N ASP A 18 -12.84 -3.41 -3.40
CA ASP A 18 -12.50 -2.04 -3.78
C ASP A 18 -11.27 -1.48 -3.06
N LYS A 19 -10.67 -2.26 -2.16
CA LYS A 19 -9.48 -1.85 -1.42
C LYS A 19 -8.25 -2.54 -1.96
N TYR A 20 -7.10 -1.87 -1.84
CA TYR A 20 -5.83 -2.37 -2.38
C TYR A 20 -5.02 -3.16 -1.36
N TRP A 21 -5.38 -3.10 -0.08
CA TRP A 21 -4.63 -3.85 0.92
C TRP A 21 -4.91 -5.35 0.83
N GLY A 22 -3.98 -6.13 1.34
CA GLY A 22 -4.07 -7.59 1.36
C GLY A 22 -4.52 -8.15 2.70
N ALA A 23 -4.25 -9.43 2.88
CA ALA A 23 -4.70 -10.19 4.05
C ALA A 23 -4.15 -9.65 5.36
N SER A 24 -2.85 -9.32 5.42
CA SER A 24 -2.22 -8.86 6.66
C SER A 24 -2.80 -7.56 7.17
N THR A 25 -3.03 -6.59 6.28
CA THR A 25 -3.64 -5.32 6.65
C THR A 25 -5.08 -5.49 7.08
N GLN A 26 -5.85 -6.34 6.38
CA GLN A 26 -7.23 -6.61 6.74
C GLN A 26 -7.31 -7.27 8.12
N ARG A 27 -6.43 -8.21 8.40
CA ARG A 27 -6.36 -8.89 9.70
C ARG A 27 -5.98 -7.92 10.80
N SER A 28 -5.02 -7.05 10.55
CA SER A 28 -4.62 -6.01 11.48
C SER A 28 -5.78 -5.06 11.81
N LYS A 29 -6.50 -4.61 10.80
CA LYS A 29 -7.69 -3.77 10.98
C LYS A 29 -8.74 -4.45 11.87
N LYS A 30 -8.96 -5.76 11.67
CA LYS A 30 -9.96 -6.52 12.42
C LYS A 30 -9.57 -6.69 13.88
N PHE A 31 -8.30 -6.99 14.18
CA PHE A 31 -7.87 -7.36 15.53
C PHE A 31 -7.23 -6.22 16.32
N PHE A 32 -6.75 -5.18 15.67
CA PHE A 32 -6.08 -4.06 16.30
C PHE A 32 -6.86 -2.74 16.13
N ASN A 33 -8.16 -2.83 16.21
CA ASN A 33 -9.04 -1.68 16.11
C ASN A 33 -8.94 -0.74 17.32
N ILE A 34 -8.03 -1.03 18.24
CA ILE A 34 -7.82 -0.28 19.49
C ILE A 34 -6.61 0.63 19.28
N GLY A 35 -6.81 1.90 19.29
CA GLY A 35 -5.73 2.86 19.15
C GLY A 35 -5.75 3.52 17.78
N LYS A 36 -5.93 4.81 17.82
CA LYS A 36 -6.16 5.65 16.65
C LYS A 36 -4.91 6.39 16.22
N ILE A 37 -3.72 5.89 16.58
CA ILE A 37 -2.48 6.53 16.14
C ILE A 37 -2.18 6.01 14.73
N LEU A 38 -2.59 6.79 13.76
CA LEU A 38 -2.36 6.49 12.34
C LEU A 38 -1.10 7.19 11.87
N VAL A 39 -0.40 6.58 10.92
CA VAL A 39 0.70 7.24 10.24
C VAL A 39 0.14 8.44 9.46
N ASN A 40 0.81 9.59 9.58
CA ASN A 40 0.42 10.77 8.85
C ASN A 40 0.47 10.49 7.35
N ILE A 41 -0.58 10.86 6.64
CA ILE A 41 -0.67 10.64 5.19
C ILE A 41 0.48 11.32 4.42
N SER A 42 1.07 12.38 4.96
CA SER A 42 2.23 13.03 4.37
C SER A 42 3.44 12.11 4.29
N ILE A 43 3.62 11.23 5.28
CA ILE A 43 4.69 10.23 5.28
C ILE A 43 4.46 9.23 4.16
N ILE A 44 3.23 8.77 4.00
CA ILE A 44 2.85 7.83 2.94
C ILE A 44 3.13 8.45 1.57
N LYS A 45 2.73 9.70 1.37
CA LYS A 45 2.97 10.41 0.11
C LYS A 45 4.47 10.60 -0.16
N SER A 46 5.25 10.88 0.88
CA SER A 46 6.71 10.99 0.75
C SER A 46 7.34 9.66 0.31
N ILE A 47 6.88 8.55 0.87
CA ILE A 47 7.33 7.21 0.47
C ILE A 47 6.97 6.96 -1.00
N ALA A 48 5.77 7.34 -1.42
CA ALA A 48 5.35 7.19 -2.82
C ALA A 48 6.24 7.98 -3.78
N ILE A 49 6.64 9.20 -3.40
CA ILE A 49 7.57 10.02 -4.20
C ILE A 49 8.92 9.32 -4.33
N ILE A 50 9.42 8.75 -3.24
CA ILE A 50 10.69 8.01 -3.24
C ILE A 50 10.59 6.80 -4.15
N LYS A 51 9.51 6.04 -4.07
CA LYS A 51 9.30 4.85 -4.90
C LYS A 51 9.20 5.21 -6.38
N ARG A 52 8.50 6.29 -6.71
CA ARG A 52 8.42 6.77 -8.09
C ARG A 52 9.80 7.13 -8.64
N SER A 53 10.57 7.86 -7.86
CA SER A 53 11.92 8.27 -8.24
C SER A 53 12.85 7.05 -8.41
N ALA A 54 12.76 6.09 -7.48
CA ALA A 54 13.53 4.86 -7.56
C ALA A 54 13.18 4.05 -8.81
N ALA A 55 11.89 3.97 -9.16
CA ALA A 55 11.46 3.25 -10.36
C ALA A 55 12.04 3.88 -11.62
N LEU A 56 12.08 5.20 -11.71
CA LEU A 56 12.68 5.91 -12.84
C LEU A 56 14.18 5.61 -12.96
N VAL A 57 14.89 5.63 -11.83
CA VAL A 57 16.33 5.30 -11.81
C VAL A 57 16.55 3.84 -12.22
N HIS A 58 15.80 2.91 -11.66
CA HIS A 58 15.94 1.49 -11.96
C HIS A 58 15.64 1.20 -13.44
N TYR A 59 14.66 1.88 -14.02
CA TYR A 59 14.38 1.76 -15.44
C TYR A 59 15.55 2.28 -16.28
N LYS A 60 16.09 3.43 -15.94
CA LYS A 60 17.25 4.01 -16.63
C LYS A 60 18.48 3.09 -16.55
N GLU A 61 18.65 2.41 -15.42
CA GLU A 61 19.71 1.42 -15.19
C GLU A 61 19.39 0.05 -15.78
N LYS A 62 18.26 -0.10 -16.47
CA LYS A 62 17.78 -1.35 -17.10
C LYS A 62 17.56 -2.49 -16.10
N GLN A 63 17.24 -2.18 -14.84
CA GLN A 63 16.99 -3.17 -13.81
C GLN A 63 15.54 -3.66 -13.78
N ILE A 64 14.60 -2.86 -14.31
CA ILE A 64 13.20 -3.22 -14.45
C ILE A 64 12.71 -2.86 -15.85
N ASN A 65 11.68 -3.56 -16.31
CA ASN A 65 11.13 -3.31 -17.64
C ASN A 65 10.15 -2.12 -17.61
N LYS A 66 9.78 -1.65 -18.80
CA LYS A 66 8.90 -0.50 -18.98
C LYS A 66 7.51 -0.73 -18.39
N LYS A 67 6.95 -1.94 -18.52
CA LYS A 67 5.63 -2.27 -17.99
C LYS A 67 5.57 -2.15 -16.48
N ILE A 68 6.56 -2.70 -15.79
CA ILE A 68 6.68 -2.61 -14.33
C ILE A 68 6.89 -1.17 -13.92
N THR A 69 7.78 -0.45 -14.60
CA THR A 69 8.04 0.96 -14.33
C THR A 69 6.78 1.80 -14.42
N ASN A 70 6.02 1.65 -15.50
CA ASN A 70 4.78 2.40 -15.69
C ASN A 70 3.74 2.08 -14.61
N ALA A 71 3.64 0.81 -14.19
CA ALA A 71 2.74 0.41 -13.13
C ALA A 71 3.10 1.06 -11.79
N ILE A 72 4.39 1.09 -11.45
CA ILE A 72 4.88 1.71 -10.22
C ILE A 72 4.63 3.23 -10.25
N ILE A 73 4.93 3.88 -11.36
CA ILE A 73 4.73 5.32 -11.51
C ILE A 73 3.25 5.67 -11.38
N LYS A 74 2.38 4.95 -12.07
CA LYS A 74 0.95 5.21 -12.04
C LYS A 74 0.39 5.05 -10.63
N THR A 75 0.74 3.96 -9.95
CA THR A 75 0.28 3.70 -8.58
C THR A 75 0.81 4.75 -7.61
N SER A 76 2.09 5.11 -7.73
CA SER A 76 2.71 6.14 -6.90
C SER A 76 2.00 7.48 -7.07
N GLU A 77 1.66 7.86 -8.30
CA GLU A 77 0.95 9.11 -8.56
C GLU A 77 -0.45 9.10 -7.97
N GLU A 78 -1.15 7.97 -8.01
CA GLU A 78 -2.46 7.83 -7.37
C GLU A 78 -2.35 8.06 -5.85
N VAL A 79 -1.31 7.54 -5.22
CA VAL A 79 -1.05 7.75 -3.79
C VAL A 79 -0.76 9.22 -3.52
N ILE A 80 0.13 9.84 -4.30
CA ILE A 80 0.52 11.24 -4.14
C ILE A 80 -0.69 12.17 -4.29
N ASN A 81 -1.58 11.87 -5.23
CA ASN A 81 -2.77 12.68 -5.50
C ASN A 81 -3.92 12.43 -4.52
N GLY A 82 -3.75 11.53 -3.57
CA GLY A 82 -4.74 11.28 -2.55
C GLY A 82 -5.86 10.33 -2.95
N LYS A 83 -5.82 9.75 -4.14
CA LYS A 83 -6.87 8.84 -4.62
C LYS A 83 -6.98 7.56 -3.82
N LEU A 84 -5.91 7.16 -3.15
CA LEU A 84 -5.83 5.92 -2.39
C LEU A 84 -5.74 6.17 -0.88
N ASP A 85 -6.03 7.37 -0.39
CA ASP A 85 -5.88 7.73 1.01
C ASP A 85 -6.62 6.78 1.94
N GLU A 86 -7.81 6.32 1.55
CA GLU A 86 -8.60 5.38 2.33
C GLU A 86 -7.88 4.05 2.60
N ASN A 87 -6.95 3.66 1.74
CA ASN A 87 -6.20 2.43 1.89
C ASN A 87 -5.13 2.52 2.98
N PHE A 88 -4.82 3.71 3.46
CA PHE A 88 -3.75 3.96 4.42
C PHE A 88 -4.23 4.43 5.79
N TYR A 89 -5.54 4.57 6.01
CA TYR A 89 -6.09 5.05 7.27
C TYR A 89 -5.82 4.13 8.45
N PHE A 90 -5.48 2.87 8.19
CA PHE A 90 -5.27 1.86 9.23
C PHE A 90 -3.81 1.51 9.46
N VAL A 91 -2.89 2.24 8.83
CA VAL A 91 -1.46 2.03 9.03
C VAL A 91 -1.07 2.68 10.35
N LYS A 92 -0.75 1.85 11.34
CA LYS A 92 -0.34 2.33 12.67
C LYS A 92 1.17 2.55 12.69
N ILE A 93 1.63 3.48 13.56
CA ILE A 93 3.05 3.85 13.60
C ILE A 93 3.96 2.65 13.84
N TRP A 94 3.58 1.71 14.68
CA TRP A 94 4.39 0.52 14.95
C TRP A 94 4.33 -0.53 13.84
N HIS A 95 3.49 -0.35 12.84
CA HIS A 95 3.38 -1.21 11.67
C HIS A 95 4.04 -0.58 10.44
N LEU A 96 5.08 0.21 10.64
CA LEU A 96 5.77 0.89 9.55
C LEU A 96 6.53 -0.04 8.60
N ALA A 97 6.77 -1.27 9.00
CA ALA A 97 7.22 -2.30 8.06
C ALA A 97 5.99 -2.97 7.48
N PRO A 98 5.97 -3.35 6.30
CA PRO A 98 6.18 -2.66 5.07
C PRO A 98 4.86 -2.09 4.55
N VAL A 99 4.85 -0.83 4.26
CA VAL A 99 3.79 -0.32 3.40
C VAL A 99 4.14 -0.80 2.00
N SER A 100 3.71 -1.99 1.70
CA SER A 100 3.87 -2.54 0.37
C SER A 100 2.68 -2.07 -0.47
N PHE A 101 2.96 -1.28 -1.46
CA PHE A 101 2.02 -1.02 -2.52
C PHE A 101 2.63 -1.32 -3.86
#